data_3b96f018dead5497625d7b72b3ad5eb7
#
_entry.id   3b96f018dead5497625d7b72b3ad5eb7
#
_cell.length_a   1.000
_cell.length_b   1.000
_cell.length_c   1.000
_cell.angle_alpha   90.00
_cell.angle_beta   90.00
_cell.angle_gamma   90.00
#
_symmetry.space_group_name_H-M   'P 1'
#
loop_
_entity.id
_entity.type
_entity.pdbx_description
1 polymer ?
#
loop_
_entity_poly.entity_id
_entity_poly.type
_entity_poly.pdbx_seq_one_letter_code
_entity_poly.pdbx_strand_id
1 'polypeptide(L)'
;MITCKLGDKTYTVDYITGRALREIEPAAKMYTRISAMSEAAVKGENLDNPDGLTIPEAMDVLIRWFCLLFNNQFTPDDVLDNYPVDRLMHDIVIALFAVQAQTTDVLAPFPTTAAED
;
A
#
# COMPACT_ATOMS: atom_id res chain seq x y z
N MET A 1 5.37 -10.12 11.19
CA MET A 1 5.76 -8.83 11.78
C MET A 1 6.17 -7.87 10.69
N ILE A 2 5.62 -6.66 10.75
CA ILE A 2 5.90 -5.62 9.76
C ILE A 2 6.52 -4.43 10.48
N THR A 3 7.59 -3.89 9.93
CA THR A 3 8.35 -2.83 10.56
C THR A 3 8.62 -1.70 9.57
N CYS A 4 8.56 -0.46 10.03
CA CYS A 4 8.99 0.69 9.25
C CYS A 4 9.74 1.67 10.14
N LYS A 5 10.46 2.59 9.52
CA LYS A 5 11.25 3.56 10.24
C LYS A 5 10.89 4.97 9.78
N LEU A 6 10.46 5.81 10.72
CA LEU A 6 10.17 7.22 10.51
C LEU A 6 11.18 8.05 11.28
N GLY A 7 12.04 8.78 10.57
CA GLY A 7 13.09 9.52 11.23
C GLY A 7 13.95 8.59 12.07
N ASP A 8 14.00 8.84 13.37
CA ASP A 8 14.79 8.03 14.30
C ASP A 8 13.98 6.93 14.97
N LYS A 9 12.68 6.87 14.71
CA LYS A 9 11.79 5.92 15.40
C LYS A 9 11.47 4.73 14.52
N THR A 10 11.43 3.54 15.12
CA THR A 10 11.03 2.31 14.44
C THR A 10 9.65 1.90 14.96
N TYR A 11 8.75 1.59 14.05
CA TYR A 11 7.40 1.15 14.38
C TYR A 11 7.20 -0.28 13.88
N THR A 12 6.53 -1.08 14.68
CA THR A 12 6.34 -2.50 14.38
C THR A 12 4.91 -2.92 14.71
N VAL A 13 4.34 -3.79 13.89
CA VAL A 13 3.11 -4.50 14.20
C VAL A 13 3.37 -5.98 14.11
N ASP A 14 2.82 -6.73 15.06
CA ASP A 14 3.03 -8.18 15.13
C ASP A 14 2.10 -8.94 14.21
N TYR A 15 0.98 -8.35 13.85
CA TYR A 15 -0.02 -8.99 12.99
C TYR A 15 -0.74 -7.94 12.17
N ILE A 16 -1.35 -8.41 11.08
CA ILE A 16 -2.16 -7.56 10.20
C ILE A 16 -3.61 -7.64 10.66
N THR A 17 -4.20 -6.47 10.93
CA THR A 17 -5.59 -6.43 11.39
C THR A 17 -6.56 -6.71 10.24
N GLY A 18 -7.76 -7.16 10.60
CA GLY A 18 -8.83 -7.32 9.61
C GLY A 18 -9.16 -6.01 8.90
N ARG A 19 -9.05 -4.88 9.60
CA ARG A 19 -9.31 -3.58 8.99
C ARG A 19 -8.26 -3.24 7.94
N ALA A 20 -6.99 -3.49 8.22
CA ALA A 20 -5.93 -3.25 7.24
C ALA A 20 -6.13 -4.09 5.99
N LEU A 21 -6.53 -5.34 6.17
CA LEU A 21 -6.84 -6.21 5.04
C LEU A 21 -8.07 -5.72 4.27
N ARG A 22 -9.12 -5.32 4.98
CA ARG A 22 -10.35 -4.84 4.36
C ARG A 22 -10.11 -3.59 3.51
N GLU A 23 -9.26 -2.69 3.99
CA GLU A 23 -9.03 -1.41 3.33
C GLU A 23 -7.89 -1.45 2.31
N ILE A 24 -7.33 -2.63 2.03
CA ILE A 24 -6.21 -2.75 1.11
C ILE A 24 -6.60 -2.47 -0.35
N GLU A 25 -7.83 -2.75 -0.73
CA GLU A 25 -8.24 -2.63 -2.13
C GLU A 25 -8.09 -1.22 -2.68
N PRO A 26 -8.59 -0.16 -2.00
CA PRO A 26 -8.36 1.19 -2.50
C PRO A 26 -6.88 1.53 -2.62
N ALA A 27 -6.05 1.11 -1.66
CA ALA A 27 -4.61 1.35 -1.71
C ALA A 27 -3.96 0.64 -2.89
N ALA A 28 -4.31 -0.61 -3.11
CA ALA A 28 -3.78 -1.38 -4.23
C ALA A 28 -4.17 -0.76 -5.57
N LYS A 29 -5.41 -0.28 -5.69
CA LYS A 29 -5.87 0.41 -6.89
C LYS A 29 -5.08 1.70 -7.14
N MET A 30 -4.82 2.47 -6.09
CA MET A 30 -4.05 3.70 -6.22
C MET A 30 -2.61 3.42 -6.63
N TYR A 31 -2.00 2.38 -6.07
CA TYR A 31 -0.67 1.96 -6.48
C TYR A 31 -0.64 1.62 -7.98
N THR A 32 -1.60 0.83 -8.44
CA THR A 32 -1.69 0.44 -9.85
C THR A 32 -1.82 1.69 -10.74
N ARG A 33 -2.65 2.65 -10.35
CA ARG A 33 -2.85 3.88 -11.12
C ARG A 33 -1.58 4.73 -11.15
N ILE A 34 -0.90 4.88 -10.01
CA ILE A 34 0.35 5.64 -9.95
C ILE A 34 1.40 5.00 -10.85
N SER A 35 1.51 3.67 -10.81
CA SER A 35 2.47 2.94 -11.64
C SER A 35 2.20 3.15 -13.12
N ALA A 36 0.93 3.08 -13.52
CA ALA A 36 0.53 3.29 -14.92
C ALA A 36 0.81 4.72 -15.37
N MET A 37 0.51 5.70 -14.51
CA MET A 37 0.74 7.10 -14.82
C MET A 37 2.24 7.40 -14.95
N SER A 38 3.05 6.84 -14.08
CA SER A 38 4.50 7.01 -14.11
C SER A 38 5.10 6.38 -15.37
N GLU A 39 4.64 5.17 -15.72
CA GLU A 39 5.11 4.50 -16.92
C GLU A 39 4.74 5.28 -18.18
N ALA A 40 3.51 5.78 -18.25
CA ALA A 40 3.06 6.58 -19.39
C ALA A 40 3.90 7.86 -19.52
N ALA A 41 4.19 8.51 -18.39
CA ALA A 41 5.00 9.72 -18.41
C ALA A 41 6.41 9.45 -18.93
N VAL A 42 7.02 8.33 -18.52
CA VAL A 42 8.35 7.95 -19.00
C VAL A 42 8.36 7.67 -20.50
N LYS A 43 7.31 7.04 -20.99
CA LYS A 43 7.19 6.73 -22.43
C LYS A 43 6.70 7.90 -23.28
N GLY A 44 6.28 9.01 -22.63
CA GLY A 44 5.71 10.13 -23.33
C GLY A 44 4.31 9.87 -23.86
N GLU A 45 3.61 8.90 -23.30
CA GLU A 45 2.25 8.55 -23.68
C GLU A 45 1.23 9.30 -22.86
N ASN A 46 0.04 9.48 -23.42
CA ASN A 46 -1.09 10.04 -22.69
C ASN A 46 -1.92 8.90 -22.12
N LEU A 47 -2.14 8.96 -20.80
CA LEU A 47 -2.97 7.98 -20.13
C LEU A 47 -4.34 8.58 -19.87
N ASP A 48 -5.39 7.80 -20.16
CA ASP A 48 -6.76 8.22 -19.89
C ASP A 48 -6.96 8.36 -18.38
N ASN A 49 -7.43 9.52 -17.96
CA ASN A 49 -7.61 9.84 -16.55
C ASN A 49 -8.90 10.63 -16.37
N PRO A 50 -10.05 9.98 -16.58
CA PRO A 50 -11.34 10.69 -16.65
C PRO A 50 -11.75 11.33 -15.32
N ASP A 51 -11.31 10.82 -14.19
CA ASP A 51 -11.66 11.38 -12.88
C ASP A 51 -10.65 12.42 -12.39
N GLY A 52 -9.62 12.73 -13.19
CA GLY A 52 -8.67 13.78 -12.84
C GLY A 52 -7.79 13.46 -11.64
N LEU A 53 -7.58 12.17 -11.34
CA LEU A 53 -6.76 11.78 -10.22
C LEU A 53 -5.34 12.34 -10.35
N THR A 54 -4.84 12.93 -9.27
CA THR A 54 -3.46 13.43 -9.22
C THR A 54 -2.60 12.51 -8.38
N ILE A 55 -1.27 12.59 -8.58
CA ILE A 55 -0.32 11.82 -7.79
C ILE A 55 -0.46 12.11 -6.29
N PRO A 56 -0.56 13.41 -5.84
CA PRO A 56 -0.77 13.66 -4.41
C PRO A 56 -2.03 13.02 -3.84
N GLU A 57 -3.13 13.00 -4.58
CA GLU A 57 -4.36 12.37 -4.12
C GLU A 57 -4.19 10.87 -3.94
N ALA A 58 -3.54 10.23 -4.90
CA ALA A 58 -3.28 8.79 -4.83
C ALA A 58 -2.32 8.48 -3.68
N MET A 59 -1.30 9.32 -3.47
CA MET A 59 -0.37 9.16 -2.36
C MET A 59 -1.08 9.26 -1.01
N ASP A 60 -2.04 10.18 -0.88
CA ASP A 60 -2.80 10.33 0.36
C ASP A 60 -3.53 9.04 0.74
N VAL A 61 -4.12 8.37 -0.23
CA VAL A 61 -4.81 7.09 0.01
C VAL A 61 -3.81 6.02 0.47
N LEU A 62 -2.68 5.93 -0.21
CA LEU A 62 -1.63 4.96 0.13
C LEU A 62 -1.07 5.21 1.53
N ILE A 63 -0.80 6.46 1.86
CA ILE A 63 -0.24 6.82 3.15
C ILE A 63 -1.23 6.53 4.27
N ARG A 64 -2.51 6.83 4.06
CA ARG A 64 -3.54 6.52 5.05
C ARG A 64 -3.64 5.04 5.32
N TRP A 65 -3.59 4.22 4.27
CA TRP A 65 -3.60 2.77 4.45
C TRP A 65 -2.35 2.31 5.20
N PHE A 66 -1.19 2.88 4.87
CA PHE A 66 0.06 2.53 5.53
C PHE A 66 -0.01 2.85 7.04
N CYS A 67 -0.56 4.01 7.39
CA CYS A 67 -0.78 4.35 8.80
C CYS A 67 -1.74 3.37 9.47
N LEU A 68 -2.80 3.00 8.79
CA LEU A 68 -3.77 2.04 9.30
C LEU A 68 -3.13 0.68 9.56
N LEU A 69 -2.25 0.24 8.66
CA LEU A 69 -1.52 -1.01 8.81
C LEU A 69 -0.72 -1.03 10.10
N PHE A 70 -0.17 0.12 10.51
CA PHE A 70 0.60 0.26 11.74
C PHE A 70 -0.26 0.71 12.93
N ASN A 71 -1.58 0.48 12.86
CA ASN A 71 -2.53 0.80 13.94
C ASN A 71 -2.52 2.28 14.33
N ASN A 72 -2.26 3.15 13.37
CA ASN A 72 -2.22 4.61 13.56
C ASN A 72 -1.24 5.04 14.64
N GLN A 73 -0.11 4.35 14.73
CA GLN A 73 0.97 4.74 15.64
C GLN A 73 1.62 6.07 15.22
N PHE A 74 1.39 6.47 13.98
CA PHE A 74 1.84 7.75 13.44
C PHE A 74 0.76 8.29 12.50
N THR A 75 0.84 9.56 12.16
CA THR A 75 -0.15 10.22 11.30
C THR A 75 0.37 10.34 9.87
N PRO A 76 -0.51 10.60 8.89
CA PRO A 76 -0.07 10.90 7.52
C PRO A 76 0.93 12.06 7.46
N ASP A 77 0.74 13.09 8.28
CA ASP A 77 1.68 14.21 8.32
C ASP A 77 3.06 13.78 8.80
N ASP A 78 3.11 12.88 9.77
CA ASP A 78 4.38 12.33 10.23
C ASP A 78 5.12 11.63 9.09
N VAL A 79 4.38 10.87 8.28
CA VAL A 79 4.95 10.18 7.13
C VAL A 79 5.45 11.19 6.10
N LEU A 80 4.65 12.20 5.79
CA LEU A 80 5.02 13.20 4.79
C LEU A 80 6.26 13.99 5.21
N ASP A 81 6.40 14.27 6.50
CA ASP A 81 7.48 15.13 6.99
C ASP A 81 8.77 14.37 7.31
N ASN A 82 8.68 13.07 7.64
CA ASN A 82 9.82 12.34 8.20
C ASN A 82 10.25 11.11 7.40
N TYR A 83 9.55 10.76 6.34
CA TYR A 83 9.85 9.57 5.55
C TYR A 83 10.53 9.98 4.25
N PRO A 84 11.73 9.46 3.95
CA PRO A 84 12.35 9.73 2.64
C PRO A 84 11.45 9.19 1.53
N VAL A 85 11.21 10.01 0.51
CA VAL A 85 10.23 9.69 -0.54
C VAL A 85 10.60 8.43 -1.31
N ASP A 86 11.88 8.20 -1.55
CA ASP A 86 12.34 7.02 -2.29
C ASP A 86 12.09 5.74 -1.51
N ARG A 87 12.19 5.79 -0.18
CA ARG A 87 11.91 4.63 0.66
C ARG A 87 10.42 4.45 0.92
N LEU A 88 9.68 5.55 0.99
CA LEU A 88 8.25 5.52 1.30
C LEU A 88 7.49 4.65 0.29
N MET A 89 7.66 4.91 -1.00
CA MET A 89 6.96 4.14 -2.02
C MET A 89 7.39 2.68 -2.01
N HIS A 90 8.69 2.43 -1.86
CA HIS A 90 9.22 1.08 -1.79
C HIS A 90 8.60 0.32 -0.62
N ASP A 91 8.56 0.93 0.56
CA ASP A 91 8.05 0.28 1.77
C ASP A 91 6.54 0.04 1.69
N ILE A 92 5.79 0.97 1.09
CA ILE A 92 4.35 0.80 0.88
C ILE A 92 4.09 -0.38 -0.06
N VAL A 93 4.84 -0.47 -1.15
CA VAL A 93 4.68 -1.57 -2.12
C VAL A 93 4.99 -2.91 -1.47
N ILE A 94 6.08 -2.99 -0.72
CA ILE A 94 6.44 -4.22 -0.01
C ILE A 94 5.34 -4.60 0.99
N ALA A 95 4.78 -3.61 1.70
CA ALA A 95 3.70 -3.86 2.64
C ALA A 95 2.45 -4.38 1.94
N LEU A 96 2.10 -3.81 0.79
CA LEU A 96 0.95 -4.28 0.00
C LEU A 96 1.12 -5.74 -0.40
N PHE A 97 2.30 -6.10 -0.90
CA PHE A 97 2.56 -7.49 -1.31
C PHE A 97 2.60 -8.42 -0.10
N ALA A 98 3.16 -7.99 1.03
CA ALA A 98 3.22 -8.81 2.24
C ALA A 98 1.83 -9.14 2.76
N VAL A 99 0.92 -8.16 2.77
CA VAL A 99 -0.45 -8.38 3.22
C VAL A 99 -1.17 -9.33 2.26
N GLN A 100 -1.01 -9.14 0.96
CA GLN A 100 -1.65 -10.02 -0.03
C GLN A 100 -1.11 -11.45 0.05
N ALA A 101 0.20 -11.60 0.23
CA ALA A 101 0.82 -12.91 0.37
C ALA A 101 0.31 -13.63 1.62
N GLN A 102 0.20 -12.93 2.75
CA GLN A 102 -0.31 -13.52 3.97
C GLN A 102 -1.77 -13.95 3.82
N THR A 103 -2.57 -13.15 3.13
CA THR A 103 -3.96 -13.50 2.86
C THR A 103 -4.03 -14.75 1.99
N THR A 104 -3.19 -14.85 0.97
CA THR A 104 -3.15 -16.01 0.09
C THR A 104 -2.78 -17.26 0.88
N ASP A 105 -1.79 -17.18 1.77
CA ASP A 105 -1.39 -18.30 2.60
C ASP A 105 -2.54 -18.79 3.49
N VAL A 106 -3.28 -17.86 4.07
CA VAL A 106 -4.39 -18.19 4.95
C VAL A 106 -5.53 -18.84 4.16
N LEU A 107 -5.82 -18.38 2.95
CA LEU A 107 -6.94 -18.85 2.16
C LEU A 107 -6.62 -20.05 1.27
N ALA A 108 -5.35 -20.36 1.07
CA ALA A 108 -4.91 -21.43 0.16
C ALA A 108 -5.55 -22.79 0.44
N PRO A 109 -5.75 -23.20 1.69
CA PRO A 109 -6.39 -24.49 1.98
C PRO A 109 -7.88 -24.57 1.63
N PHE A 110 -8.48 -23.46 1.47
CA PHE A 110 -9.91 -23.44 1.13
C PHE A 110 -10.08 -23.60 -0.36
N PRO A 111 -10.96 -24.06 -0.85
CA PRO A 111 -11.25 -24.36 -2.11
C PRO A 111 -10.67 -24.32 -3.26
N THR A 112 -10.27 -24.19 -2.89
CA THR A 112 -9.94 -24.21 -3.55
C THR A 112 -9.54 -24.77 -4.01
N THR A 113 -9.28 -25.02 -3.74
CA THR A 113 -9.02 -25.36 -3.89
C THR A 113 -9.44 -25.86 -4.37
N ALA A 114 -9.77 -25.81 -4.59
CA ALA A 114 -10.25 -26.06 -4.81
C ALA A 114 -10.67 -26.33 -5.59
N ALA A 115 -10.69 -26.28 -5.90
CA ALA A 115 -11.13 -26.28 -6.36
C ALA A 115 -11.14 -26.91 -7.03
N GLU A 116 -10.89 -26.85 -6.90
CA GLU A 116 -10.93 -27.22 -7.02
C GLU A 116 -11.16 -27.76 -7.20
N ASP A 117 -11.19 -28.11 -7.42
CA ASP A 117 -11.54 -28.38 -7.26
C ASP A 117 -11.54 -28.62 -7.48
#